data_ae8091cfc2febff1262d92a83219430d
#
_entry.id   ae8091cfc2febff1262d92a83219430d
#
_cell.length_a   1.000
_cell.length_b   1.000
_cell.length_c   1.000
_cell.angle_alpha   90.00
_cell.angle_beta   90.00
_cell.angle_gamma   90.00
#
_symmetry.space_group_name_H-M   'P 1'
#
loop_
_entity.id
_entity.type
_entity.pdbx_description
1 polymer ?
#
loop_
_entity_poly.entity_id
_entity_poly.type
_entity_poly.pdbx_seq_one_letter_code
_entity_poly.pdbx_strand_id
1 'polypeptide(L)'
;MRQETHTSGALARHLPTFLIVLMAIQPLMDILSFWTDRLGMSNTITLLLRFAVFAVVCVLGFVTSSRKKVYGIAIAACAFLLVGHCISCFIVGYQRIVYDLTNFVRVVQMPLFVLCFISFLRANNKCYRAFETGLMLNFWIITASVVVSVLTHTSSATYQSTNVGILGWYSFGNAQSAIMSILAPIVILLCYRRKNFLLFTVTSVAALAQLYLMGTRLAFFSIAVAALGVPIVLVLTGKARTSNRYIAVLVLILIACCATYKQSPMYINQNRYNEAMSYKQNDAERMIKRAEGNKDGT
;
A
#
# COMPACT_ATOMS: atom_id res chain seq x y z
N MET A 1 -14.03 0.01 -34.06
CA MET A 1 -13.81 1.46 -34.31
C MET A 1 -12.58 1.90 -33.51
N ARG A 2 -11.41 1.96 -34.16
CA ARG A 2 -10.20 2.57 -33.60
C ARG A 2 -10.31 4.08 -33.84
N GLN A 3 -10.73 4.84 -32.83
CA GLN A 3 -10.50 6.28 -32.85
C GLN A 3 -9.00 6.51 -32.64
N GLU A 4 -8.31 6.91 -33.68
CA GLU A 4 -6.94 7.42 -33.61
C GLU A 4 -6.95 8.67 -32.73
N THR A 5 -6.44 8.53 -31.53
CA THR A 5 -6.22 9.66 -30.65
C THR A 5 -5.03 10.45 -31.18
N HIS A 6 -5.24 11.67 -31.64
CA HIS A 6 -4.21 12.67 -31.97
C HIS A 6 -3.47 13.13 -30.69
N THR A 7 -2.84 12.23 -29.99
CA THR A 7 -1.78 12.57 -29.04
C THR A 7 -0.57 12.94 -29.87
N SER A 8 0.08 14.07 -29.60
CA SER A 8 1.32 14.43 -30.30
C SER A 8 2.28 13.23 -30.19
N GLY A 9 2.79 12.73 -31.30
CA GLY A 9 3.56 11.47 -31.35
C GLY A 9 4.76 11.43 -30.40
N ALA A 10 5.28 12.60 -29.99
CA ALA A 10 6.33 12.75 -29.00
C ALA A 10 5.85 12.36 -27.58
N LEU A 11 4.69 12.83 -27.13
CA LEU A 11 4.16 12.54 -25.81
C LEU A 11 3.86 11.04 -25.65
N ALA A 12 3.21 10.44 -26.65
CA ALA A 12 2.89 9.02 -26.64
C ALA A 12 4.14 8.12 -26.58
N ARG A 13 5.28 8.57 -27.14
CA ARG A 13 6.56 7.85 -27.11
C ARG A 13 7.15 7.78 -25.69
N HIS A 14 7.08 8.85 -24.92
CA HIS A 14 7.69 8.95 -23.59
C HIS A 14 6.80 8.45 -22.46
N LEU A 15 5.52 8.23 -22.71
CA LEU A 15 4.52 7.81 -21.70
C LEU A 15 4.89 6.48 -21.00
N PRO A 16 5.41 5.43 -21.69
CA PRO A 16 5.84 4.21 -21.01
C PRO A 16 6.98 4.44 -20.01
N THR A 17 7.98 5.23 -20.37
CA THR A 17 9.09 5.59 -19.47
C THR A 17 8.59 6.40 -18.28
N PHE A 18 7.70 7.36 -18.51
CA PHE A 18 7.06 8.13 -17.44
C PHE A 18 6.33 7.23 -16.43
N LEU A 19 5.59 6.21 -16.90
CA LEU A 19 4.90 5.25 -16.01
C LEU A 19 5.88 4.45 -15.14
N ILE A 20 6.99 3.98 -15.71
CA ILE A 20 8.00 3.25 -14.92
C ILE A 20 8.59 4.17 -13.84
N VAL A 21 8.97 5.39 -14.20
CA VAL A 21 9.53 6.38 -13.27
C VAL A 21 8.51 6.74 -12.20
N LEU A 22 7.24 6.97 -12.57
CA LEU A 22 6.16 7.29 -11.65
C LEU A 22 5.97 6.19 -10.61
N MET A 23 5.99 4.92 -11.03
CA MET A 23 5.86 3.78 -10.10
C MET A 23 7.07 3.62 -9.19
N ALA A 24 8.27 3.89 -9.69
CA ALA A 24 9.50 3.81 -8.90
C ALA A 24 9.62 4.94 -7.87
N ILE A 25 9.15 6.14 -8.20
CA ILE A 25 9.27 7.31 -7.31
C ILE A 25 8.34 7.23 -6.09
N GLN A 26 7.22 6.49 -6.17
CA GLN A 26 6.26 6.37 -5.07
C GLN A 26 6.90 5.81 -3.78
N PRO A 27 7.52 4.61 -3.77
CA PRO A 27 8.17 4.10 -2.57
C PRO A 27 9.37 4.95 -2.15
N LEU A 28 10.07 5.60 -3.08
CA LEU A 28 11.19 6.50 -2.75
C LEU A 28 10.70 7.75 -2.00
N MET A 29 9.54 8.29 -2.35
CA MET A 29 8.93 9.40 -1.61
C MET A 29 8.50 8.98 -0.20
N ASP A 30 8.05 7.75 -0.01
CA ASP A 30 7.71 7.23 1.31
C ASP A 30 8.96 7.05 2.18
N ILE A 31 10.04 6.52 1.60
CA ILE A 31 11.35 6.42 2.26
C ILE A 31 11.89 7.81 2.62
N LEU A 32 11.79 8.78 1.72
CA LEU A 32 12.19 10.16 1.99
C LEU A 32 11.37 10.77 3.14
N SER A 33 10.04 10.54 3.15
CA SER A 33 9.19 11.00 4.26
C SER A 33 9.60 10.38 5.59
N PHE A 34 9.95 9.10 5.62
CA PHE A 34 10.42 8.42 6.82
C PHE A 34 11.70 9.06 7.36
N TRP A 35 12.67 9.35 6.49
CA TRP A 35 13.94 9.95 6.90
C TRP A 35 13.79 11.40 7.32
N THR A 36 12.95 12.20 6.65
CA THR A 36 12.67 13.59 7.07
C THR A 36 12.04 13.63 8.45
N ASP A 37 11.09 12.74 8.73
CA ASP A 37 10.48 12.58 10.06
C ASP A 37 11.52 12.21 11.12
N ARG A 38 12.36 11.23 10.82
CA ARG A 38 13.38 10.72 11.76
C ARG A 38 14.46 11.75 12.08
N LEU A 39 14.77 12.63 11.12
CA LEU A 39 15.72 13.74 11.29
C LEU A 39 15.08 14.98 11.92
N GLY A 40 13.80 14.93 12.29
CA GLY A 40 13.07 16.08 12.84
C GLY A 40 12.85 17.22 11.83
N MET A 41 12.95 16.91 10.53
CA MET A 41 12.73 17.88 9.46
C MET A 41 11.24 17.98 9.13
N SER A 42 10.83 19.15 8.63
CA SER A 42 9.44 19.33 8.18
C SER A 42 9.11 18.46 6.97
N ASN A 43 8.00 17.72 7.04
CA ASN A 43 7.48 16.93 5.94
C ASN A 43 6.89 17.76 4.78
N THR A 44 7.00 19.08 4.84
CA THR A 44 6.45 19.99 3.82
C THR A 44 7.05 19.73 2.44
N ILE A 45 8.36 19.44 2.37
CA ILE A 45 9.04 19.17 1.09
C ILE A 45 8.48 17.90 0.42
N THR A 46 8.31 16.82 1.19
CA THR A 46 7.76 15.57 0.66
C THR A 46 6.30 15.72 0.27
N LEU A 47 5.52 16.54 0.99
CA LEU A 47 4.14 16.86 0.67
C LEU A 47 4.06 17.67 -0.65
N LEU A 48 4.87 18.71 -0.80
CA LEU A 48 4.92 19.50 -2.03
C LEU A 48 5.33 18.65 -3.25
N LEU A 49 6.32 17.76 -3.08
CA LEU A 49 6.73 16.84 -4.14
C LEU A 49 5.58 15.90 -4.56
N ARG A 50 4.83 15.37 -3.60
CA ARG A 50 3.65 14.51 -3.89
C ARG A 50 2.58 15.29 -4.64
N PHE A 51 2.30 16.55 -4.25
CA PHE A 51 1.36 17.39 -4.97
C PHE A 51 1.84 17.72 -6.39
N ALA A 52 3.12 18.01 -6.57
CA ALA A 52 3.70 18.25 -7.89
C ALA A 52 3.54 17.01 -8.80
N VAL A 53 3.89 15.83 -8.30
CA VAL A 53 3.69 14.55 -9.03
C VAL A 53 2.22 14.33 -9.35
N PHE A 54 1.31 14.57 -8.39
CA PHE A 54 -0.13 14.45 -8.62
C PHE A 54 -0.62 15.39 -9.71
N ALA A 55 -0.21 16.66 -9.69
CA ALA A 55 -0.57 17.64 -10.71
C ALA A 55 -0.06 17.22 -12.11
N VAL A 56 1.19 16.79 -12.21
CA VAL A 56 1.78 16.30 -13.47
C VAL A 56 1.00 15.11 -14.01
N VAL A 57 0.65 14.12 -13.17
CA VAL A 57 -0.15 12.94 -13.58
C VAL A 57 -1.53 13.36 -14.08
N CYS A 58 -2.21 14.29 -13.40
CA CYS A 58 -3.52 14.77 -13.80
C CYS A 58 -3.47 15.53 -15.13
N VAL A 59 -2.49 16.41 -15.33
CA VAL A 59 -2.31 17.16 -16.57
C VAL A 59 -2.02 16.20 -17.73
N LEU A 60 -1.08 15.27 -17.56
CA LEU A 60 -0.75 14.28 -18.59
C LEU A 60 -1.94 13.36 -18.88
N GLY A 61 -2.68 12.93 -17.85
CA GLY A 61 -3.89 12.14 -18.00
C GLY A 61 -4.96 12.85 -18.81
N PHE A 62 -5.20 14.12 -18.50
CA PHE A 62 -6.15 14.96 -19.25
C PHE A 62 -5.72 15.17 -20.71
N VAL A 63 -4.45 15.53 -20.95
CA VAL A 63 -3.89 15.74 -22.30
C VAL A 63 -3.99 14.48 -23.13
N THR A 64 -3.65 13.32 -22.54
CA THR A 64 -3.62 12.02 -23.21
C THR A 64 -5.02 11.44 -23.45
N SER A 65 -6.03 11.86 -22.67
CA SER A 65 -7.37 11.29 -22.76
C SER A 65 -8.12 11.70 -24.03
N SER A 66 -8.72 10.71 -24.67
CA SER A 66 -9.70 10.91 -25.75
C SER A 66 -11.08 11.32 -25.22
N ARG A 67 -11.37 11.07 -23.94
CA ARG A 67 -12.66 11.32 -23.30
C ARG A 67 -12.60 12.48 -22.30
N LYS A 68 -12.29 13.69 -22.78
CA LYS A 68 -12.14 14.89 -21.94
C LYS A 68 -13.39 15.23 -21.13
N LYS A 69 -14.60 14.88 -21.62
CA LYS A 69 -15.86 15.05 -20.89
C LYS A 69 -15.87 14.30 -19.55
N VAL A 70 -15.28 13.09 -19.50
CA VAL A 70 -15.21 12.29 -18.26
C VAL A 70 -14.34 13.00 -17.21
N TYR A 71 -13.23 13.58 -17.64
CA TYR A 71 -12.39 14.40 -16.74
C TYR A 71 -13.12 15.66 -16.26
N GLY A 72 -13.85 16.32 -17.16
CA GLY A 72 -14.68 17.47 -16.78
C GLY A 72 -15.71 17.11 -15.71
N ILE A 73 -16.41 15.99 -15.86
CA ILE A 73 -17.37 15.49 -14.87
C ILE A 73 -16.66 15.14 -13.54
N ALA A 74 -15.51 14.45 -13.61
CA ALA A 74 -14.77 14.10 -12.41
C ALA A 74 -14.26 15.33 -11.65
N ILE A 75 -13.73 16.33 -12.36
CA ILE A 75 -13.29 17.59 -11.77
C ILE A 75 -14.48 18.36 -11.17
N ALA A 76 -15.62 18.43 -11.88
CA ALA A 76 -16.82 19.08 -11.37
C ALA A 76 -17.35 18.38 -10.10
N ALA A 77 -17.36 17.05 -10.07
CA ALA A 77 -17.75 16.29 -8.89
C ALA A 77 -16.80 16.56 -7.71
N CYS A 78 -15.48 16.57 -7.94
CA CYS A 78 -14.50 16.91 -6.93
C CYS A 78 -14.68 18.35 -6.41
N ALA A 79 -14.90 19.30 -7.30
CA ALA A 79 -15.14 20.70 -6.94
C ALA A 79 -16.45 20.84 -6.12
N PHE A 80 -17.52 20.15 -6.52
CA PHE A 80 -18.78 20.13 -5.77
C PHE A 80 -18.59 19.59 -4.35
N LEU A 81 -17.89 18.46 -4.19
CA LEU A 81 -17.57 17.88 -2.88
C LEU A 81 -16.71 18.83 -2.05
N LEU A 82 -15.72 19.48 -2.66
CA LEU A 82 -14.86 20.44 -1.96
C LEU A 82 -15.66 21.67 -1.47
N VAL A 83 -16.50 22.24 -2.33
CA VAL A 83 -17.34 23.37 -1.96
C VAL A 83 -18.30 23.00 -0.83
N GLY A 84 -18.98 21.84 -0.93
CA GLY A 84 -19.85 21.32 0.13
C GLY A 84 -19.11 21.14 1.45
N HIS A 85 -17.87 20.61 1.40
CA HIS A 85 -17.02 20.45 2.58
C HIS A 85 -16.63 21.82 3.19
N CYS A 86 -16.21 22.78 2.36
CA CYS A 86 -15.86 24.13 2.84
C CYS A 86 -17.07 24.83 3.48
N ILE A 87 -18.26 24.72 2.90
CA ILE A 87 -19.49 25.27 3.47
C ILE A 87 -19.78 24.63 4.82
N SER A 88 -19.68 23.29 4.93
CA SER A 88 -19.86 22.57 6.18
C SER A 88 -18.88 23.01 7.26
N CYS A 89 -17.60 23.14 6.93
CA CYS A 89 -16.56 23.64 7.84
C CYS A 89 -16.86 25.06 8.32
N PHE A 90 -17.35 25.91 7.43
CA PHE A 90 -17.72 27.30 7.76
C PHE A 90 -18.91 27.36 8.73
N ILE A 91 -19.96 26.56 8.49
CA ILE A 91 -21.15 26.50 9.35
C ILE A 91 -20.79 26.01 10.76
N VAL A 92 -19.92 25.00 10.85
CA VAL A 92 -19.51 24.40 12.14
C VAL A 92 -18.43 25.23 12.87
N GLY A 93 -17.84 26.22 12.21
CA GLY A 93 -16.75 27.03 12.78
C GLY A 93 -15.43 26.29 12.91
N TYR A 94 -15.17 25.31 12.04
CA TYR A 94 -13.99 24.46 12.12
C TYR A 94 -12.71 25.19 11.71
N GLN A 95 -11.71 25.18 12.62
CA GLN A 95 -10.50 26.02 12.47
C GLN A 95 -9.35 25.35 11.68
N ARG A 96 -9.43 24.05 11.34
CA ARG A 96 -8.34 23.30 10.69
C ARG A 96 -8.60 23.00 9.21
N ILE A 97 -9.11 23.95 8.45
CA ILE A 97 -9.46 23.80 7.02
C ILE A 97 -8.27 23.30 6.19
N VAL A 98 -7.04 23.78 6.44
CA VAL A 98 -5.84 23.36 5.69
C VAL A 98 -5.55 21.87 5.88
N TYR A 99 -5.72 21.36 7.09
CA TYR A 99 -5.55 19.92 7.38
C TYR A 99 -6.58 19.09 6.63
N ASP A 100 -7.83 19.53 6.65
CA ASP A 100 -8.92 18.85 5.96
C ASP A 100 -8.78 18.90 4.44
N LEU A 101 -8.34 20.03 3.89
CA LEU A 101 -8.05 20.14 2.47
C LEU A 101 -6.97 19.14 2.02
N THR A 102 -5.94 18.96 2.84
CA THR A 102 -4.90 17.95 2.60
C THR A 102 -5.48 16.54 2.58
N ASN A 103 -6.37 16.21 3.51
CA ASN A 103 -7.05 14.91 3.54
C ASN A 103 -8.02 14.74 2.38
N PHE A 104 -8.74 15.78 2.00
CA PHE A 104 -9.61 15.77 0.83
C PHE A 104 -8.83 15.44 -0.44
N VAL A 105 -7.68 16.10 -0.67
CA VAL A 105 -6.83 15.82 -1.83
C VAL A 105 -6.37 14.37 -1.84
N ARG A 106 -6.01 13.78 -0.69
CA ARG A 106 -5.64 12.37 -0.59
C ARG A 106 -6.77 11.43 -1.01
N VAL A 107 -8.02 11.73 -0.63
CA VAL A 107 -9.18 10.94 -1.02
C VAL A 107 -9.44 11.03 -2.52
N VAL A 108 -9.37 12.24 -3.09
CA VAL A 108 -9.61 12.51 -4.51
C VAL A 108 -8.48 12.01 -5.41
N GLN A 109 -7.26 11.93 -4.88
CA GLN A 109 -6.08 11.46 -5.63
C GLN A 109 -6.27 10.06 -6.21
N MET A 110 -6.87 9.13 -5.46
CA MET A 110 -7.02 7.74 -5.92
C MET A 110 -7.92 7.62 -7.16
N PRO A 111 -9.17 8.13 -7.20
CA PRO A 111 -10.01 8.03 -8.38
C PRO A 111 -9.46 8.79 -9.58
N LEU A 112 -8.80 9.94 -9.37
CA LEU A 112 -8.14 10.66 -10.45
C LEU A 112 -6.94 9.91 -11.02
N PHE A 113 -6.12 9.28 -10.19
CA PHE A 113 -5.04 8.41 -10.66
C PHE A 113 -5.57 7.25 -11.50
N VAL A 114 -6.64 6.58 -11.07
CA VAL A 114 -7.27 5.50 -11.85
C VAL A 114 -7.68 6.00 -13.24
N LEU A 115 -8.33 7.16 -13.34
CA LEU A 115 -8.70 7.77 -14.62
C LEU A 115 -7.46 8.05 -15.50
N CYS A 116 -6.41 8.61 -14.91
CA CYS A 116 -5.16 8.92 -15.61
C CYS A 116 -4.49 7.65 -16.12
N PHE A 117 -4.36 6.61 -15.28
CA PHE A 117 -3.79 5.32 -15.69
C PHE A 117 -4.60 4.66 -16.82
N ILE A 118 -5.94 4.67 -16.74
CA ILE A 118 -6.78 4.17 -17.83
C ILE A 118 -6.48 4.91 -19.13
N SER A 119 -6.30 6.23 -19.08
CA SER A 119 -5.98 7.04 -20.26
C SER A 119 -4.61 6.69 -20.82
N PHE A 120 -3.58 6.54 -19.95
CA PHE A 120 -2.25 6.15 -20.35
C PHE A 120 -2.20 4.75 -21.00
N LEU A 121 -2.87 3.78 -20.40
CA LEU A 121 -2.92 2.42 -20.92
C LEU A 121 -3.65 2.33 -22.27
N ARG A 122 -4.64 3.19 -22.49
CA ARG A 122 -5.37 3.27 -23.77
C ARG A 122 -4.59 4.00 -24.86
N ALA A 123 -3.75 4.97 -24.50
CA ALA A 123 -3.02 5.79 -25.46
C ALA A 123 -1.88 5.03 -26.16
N ASN A 124 -1.25 4.08 -25.48
CA ASN A 124 -0.12 3.33 -26.04
C ASN A 124 -0.09 1.90 -25.46
N ASN A 125 -0.09 0.92 -26.35
CA ASN A 125 -0.02 -0.51 -25.96
C ASN A 125 1.26 -0.87 -25.19
N LYS A 126 2.35 -0.12 -25.35
CA LYS A 126 3.59 -0.30 -24.60
C LYS A 126 3.42 0.07 -23.12
N CYS A 127 2.42 0.91 -22.78
CA CYS A 127 2.15 1.31 -21.41
C CYS A 127 1.74 0.13 -20.51
N TYR A 128 1.13 -0.93 -21.05
CA TYR A 128 0.83 -2.14 -20.26
C TYR A 128 2.10 -2.82 -19.77
N ARG A 129 3.08 -3.02 -20.66
CA ARG A 129 4.39 -3.61 -20.27
C ARG A 129 5.16 -2.69 -19.32
N ALA A 130 5.10 -1.38 -19.57
CA ALA A 130 5.72 -0.38 -18.71
C ALA A 130 5.09 -0.41 -17.29
N PHE A 131 3.79 -0.53 -17.20
CA PHE A 131 3.07 -0.64 -15.93
C PHE A 131 3.45 -1.93 -15.17
N GLU A 132 3.47 -3.08 -15.86
CA GLU A 132 3.95 -4.35 -15.26
C GLU A 132 5.40 -4.23 -14.76
N THR A 133 6.28 -3.60 -15.54
CA THR A 133 7.68 -3.37 -15.16
C THR A 133 7.77 -2.41 -13.97
N GLY A 134 6.97 -1.35 -13.98
CA GLY A 134 6.89 -0.39 -12.88
C GLY A 134 6.42 -1.01 -11.57
N LEU A 135 5.41 -1.90 -11.60
CA LEU A 135 4.96 -2.65 -10.42
C LEU A 135 6.06 -3.57 -9.86
N MET A 136 6.77 -4.27 -10.74
CA MET A 136 7.91 -5.10 -10.33
C MET A 136 9.02 -4.26 -9.71
N LEU A 137 9.34 -3.11 -10.29
CA LEU A 137 10.36 -2.20 -9.78
C LEU A 137 9.95 -1.61 -8.42
N ASN A 138 8.69 -1.19 -8.29
CA ASN A 138 8.11 -0.71 -7.03
C ASN A 138 8.27 -1.77 -5.92
N PHE A 139 7.87 -3.00 -6.21
CA PHE A 139 8.03 -4.13 -5.29
C PHE A 139 9.48 -4.32 -4.84
N TRP A 140 10.42 -4.32 -5.79
CA TRP A 140 11.84 -4.56 -5.48
C TRP A 140 12.48 -3.38 -4.73
N ILE A 141 12.05 -2.12 -4.96
CA ILE A 141 12.48 -0.97 -4.17
C ILE A 141 12.00 -1.12 -2.72
N ILE A 142 10.73 -1.49 -2.52
CA ILE A 142 10.18 -1.76 -1.19
C ILE A 142 10.96 -2.89 -0.50
N THR A 143 11.16 -4.01 -1.19
CA THR A 143 11.89 -5.16 -0.66
C THR A 143 13.33 -4.80 -0.27
N ALA A 144 14.05 -4.11 -1.15
CA ALA A 144 15.42 -3.67 -0.90
C ALA A 144 15.48 -2.72 0.31
N SER A 145 14.55 -1.76 0.41
CA SER A 145 14.50 -0.84 1.55
C SER A 145 14.27 -1.56 2.89
N VAL A 146 13.39 -2.56 2.92
CA VAL A 146 13.16 -3.38 4.12
C VAL A 146 14.40 -4.18 4.48
N VAL A 147 15.02 -4.88 3.51
CA VAL A 147 16.24 -5.67 3.75
C VAL A 147 17.38 -4.78 4.26
N VAL A 148 17.65 -3.67 3.58
CA VAL A 148 18.73 -2.74 3.99
C VAL A 148 18.44 -2.16 5.38
N SER A 149 17.20 -1.78 5.67
CA SER A 149 16.85 -1.23 6.98
C SER A 149 17.06 -2.23 8.12
N VAL A 150 16.79 -3.51 7.88
CA VAL A 150 17.06 -4.58 8.86
C VAL A 150 18.56 -4.79 9.04
N LEU A 151 19.32 -4.87 7.96
CA LEU A 151 20.78 -5.08 8.00
C LEU A 151 21.51 -3.91 8.68
N THR A 152 21.00 -2.69 8.53
CA THR A 152 21.57 -1.48 9.15
C THR A 152 20.98 -1.16 10.52
N HIS A 153 20.09 -2.00 11.05
CA HIS A 153 19.39 -1.79 12.32
C HIS A 153 18.63 -0.44 12.40
N THR A 154 18.19 0.07 11.23
CA THR A 154 17.44 1.35 11.13
C THR A 154 15.95 1.14 10.86
N SER A 155 15.49 -0.11 10.81
CA SER A 155 14.10 -0.45 10.58
C SER A 155 13.19 0.07 11.69
N SER A 156 12.00 0.55 11.32
CA SER A 156 10.93 0.82 12.29
C SER A 156 10.14 -0.45 12.59
N ALA A 157 9.60 -0.53 13.80
CA ALA A 157 8.64 -1.57 14.16
C ALA A 157 7.24 -1.21 13.62
N THR A 158 6.47 -2.21 13.23
CA THR A 158 5.07 -2.02 12.80
C THR A 158 4.21 -1.50 13.96
N TYR A 159 4.43 -2.04 15.15
CA TYR A 159 3.78 -1.66 16.39
C TYR A 159 4.81 -1.02 17.32
N GLN A 160 4.84 0.30 17.35
CA GLN A 160 5.84 1.06 18.14
C GLN A 160 5.69 0.81 19.63
N SER A 161 4.45 0.68 20.15
CA SER A 161 4.17 0.45 21.57
C SER A 161 4.70 -0.88 22.10
N THR A 162 4.72 -1.90 21.26
CA THR A 162 5.17 -3.25 21.63
C THR A 162 6.52 -3.63 21.02
N ASN A 163 7.08 -2.75 20.16
CA ASN A 163 8.29 -2.98 19.39
C ASN A 163 8.26 -4.31 18.62
N VAL A 164 7.14 -4.59 17.95
CA VAL A 164 6.91 -5.84 17.21
C VAL A 164 6.64 -5.56 15.75
N GLY A 165 7.07 -6.48 14.89
CA GLY A 165 6.97 -6.39 13.44
C GLY A 165 8.08 -5.57 12.80
N ILE A 166 8.27 -5.76 11.50
CA ILE A 166 9.31 -5.09 10.70
C ILE A 166 8.61 -4.31 9.60
N LEU A 167 8.78 -3.00 9.61
CA LEU A 167 8.18 -2.11 8.61
C LEU A 167 9.20 -1.58 7.59
N GLY A 168 10.48 -1.59 7.94
CA GLY A 168 11.52 -0.99 7.10
C GLY A 168 11.60 0.54 7.29
N TRP A 169 11.89 1.26 6.24
CA TRP A 169 11.90 2.73 6.19
C TRP A 169 10.53 3.30 5.82
N TYR A 170 9.49 2.87 6.55
CA TYR A 170 8.12 3.36 6.37
C TYR A 170 7.53 3.76 7.72
N SER A 171 6.67 4.77 7.72
CA SER A 171 6.10 5.34 8.96
C SER A 171 4.76 4.72 9.35
N PHE A 172 4.01 4.14 8.39
CA PHE A 172 2.63 3.70 8.61
C PHE A 172 2.42 2.23 8.25
N GLY A 173 2.39 1.36 9.27
CA GLY A 173 2.24 -0.09 9.11
C GLY A 173 0.97 -0.53 8.37
N ASN A 174 -0.17 0.10 8.64
CA ASN A 174 -1.43 -0.23 7.97
C ASN A 174 -1.42 0.15 6.48
N ALA A 175 -0.87 1.32 6.13
CA ALA A 175 -0.77 1.75 4.75
C ALA A 175 0.18 0.85 3.95
N GLN A 176 1.35 0.55 4.50
CA GLN A 176 2.33 -0.33 3.87
C GLN A 176 1.79 -1.77 3.71
N SER A 177 1.07 -2.27 4.72
CA SER A 177 0.41 -3.57 4.64
C SER A 177 -0.65 -3.61 3.53
N ALA A 178 -1.44 -2.55 3.38
CA ALA A 178 -2.44 -2.46 2.31
C ALA A 178 -1.78 -2.45 0.92
N ILE A 179 -0.71 -1.68 0.75
CA ILE A 179 0.06 -1.65 -0.51
C ILE A 179 0.60 -3.04 -0.84
N MET A 180 1.27 -3.68 0.12
CA MET A 180 1.87 -5.01 -0.09
C MET A 180 0.81 -6.09 -0.28
N SER A 181 -0.35 -5.98 0.34
CA SER A 181 -1.47 -6.92 0.19
C SER A 181 -2.01 -6.97 -1.25
N ILE A 182 -1.97 -5.85 -1.95
CA ILE A 182 -2.37 -5.75 -3.36
C ILE A 182 -1.19 -6.11 -4.27
N LEU A 183 -0.01 -5.60 -3.96
CA LEU A 183 1.17 -5.72 -4.82
C LEU A 183 1.71 -7.16 -4.86
N ALA A 184 1.75 -7.87 -3.73
CA ALA A 184 2.30 -9.22 -3.63
C ALA A 184 1.64 -10.22 -4.61
N PRO A 185 0.31 -10.44 -4.62
CA PRO A 185 -0.30 -11.38 -5.54
C PRO A 185 -0.10 -10.97 -7.01
N ILE A 186 -0.10 -9.66 -7.31
CA ILE A 186 0.11 -9.17 -8.67
C ILE A 186 1.53 -9.50 -9.15
N VAL A 187 2.57 -9.19 -8.36
CA VAL A 187 3.95 -9.46 -8.78
C VAL A 187 4.25 -10.96 -8.87
N ILE A 188 3.66 -11.79 -8.02
CA ILE A 188 3.75 -13.24 -8.10
C ILE A 188 3.16 -13.74 -9.43
N LEU A 189 1.98 -13.26 -9.81
CA LEU A 189 1.36 -13.59 -11.11
C LEU A 189 2.18 -13.09 -12.31
N LEU A 190 2.76 -11.90 -12.22
CA LEU A 190 3.65 -11.36 -13.27
C LEU A 190 4.90 -12.22 -13.44
N CYS A 191 5.50 -12.68 -12.34
CA CYS A 191 6.66 -13.59 -12.38
C CYS A 191 6.28 -14.95 -12.98
N TYR A 192 5.10 -15.49 -12.63
CA TYR A 192 4.58 -16.71 -13.25
C TYR A 192 4.44 -16.55 -14.78
N ARG A 193 3.87 -15.44 -15.24
CA ARG A 193 3.71 -15.15 -16.69
C ARG A 193 5.04 -15.09 -17.44
N ARG A 194 6.12 -14.67 -16.77
CA ARG A 194 7.50 -14.66 -17.35
C ARG A 194 8.11 -16.04 -17.47
N LYS A 195 7.48 -17.11 -16.96
CA LYS A 195 7.94 -18.51 -16.98
C LYS A 195 9.34 -18.73 -16.38
N ASN A 196 9.85 -17.81 -15.57
CA ASN A 196 11.12 -17.93 -14.87
C ASN A 196 10.85 -18.42 -13.45
N PHE A 197 11.17 -19.70 -13.21
CA PHE A 197 10.88 -20.35 -11.93
C PHE A 197 11.70 -19.75 -10.77
N LEU A 198 12.96 -19.42 -11.00
CA LEU A 198 13.82 -18.81 -9.96
C LEU A 198 13.27 -17.43 -9.54
N LEU A 199 12.97 -16.56 -10.55
CA LEU A 199 12.39 -15.24 -10.28
C LEU A 199 11.05 -15.37 -9.54
N PHE A 200 10.19 -16.31 -9.94
CA PHE A 200 8.93 -16.58 -9.25
C PHE A 200 9.15 -16.96 -7.79
N THR A 201 10.05 -17.92 -7.53
CA THR A 201 10.32 -18.42 -6.18
C THR A 201 10.88 -17.31 -5.29
N VAL A 202 11.90 -16.58 -5.75
CA VAL A 202 12.51 -15.48 -4.99
C VAL A 202 11.49 -14.38 -4.70
N THR A 203 10.70 -13.99 -5.71
CA THR A 203 9.65 -12.96 -5.52
C THR A 203 8.55 -13.43 -4.57
N SER A 204 8.12 -14.69 -4.66
CA SER A 204 7.08 -15.25 -3.78
C SER A 204 7.57 -15.30 -2.33
N VAL A 205 8.79 -15.79 -2.11
CA VAL A 205 9.40 -15.81 -0.77
C VAL A 205 9.54 -14.39 -0.22
N ALA A 206 10.09 -13.46 -1.00
CA ALA A 206 10.28 -12.07 -0.57
C ALA A 206 8.92 -11.39 -0.23
N ALA A 207 7.91 -11.55 -1.10
CA ALA A 207 6.60 -10.95 -0.91
C ALA A 207 5.86 -11.49 0.32
N LEU A 208 5.82 -12.81 0.48
CA LEU A 208 5.10 -13.44 1.58
C LEU A 208 5.86 -13.31 2.91
N ALA A 209 7.20 -13.33 2.89
CA ALA A 209 8.01 -13.02 4.08
C ALA A 209 7.82 -11.59 4.56
N GLN A 210 7.76 -10.60 3.66
CA GLN A 210 7.47 -9.22 4.05
C GLN A 210 6.09 -9.08 4.69
N LEU A 211 5.04 -9.67 4.11
CA LEU A 211 3.71 -9.68 4.69
C LEU A 211 3.71 -10.34 6.08
N TYR A 212 4.44 -11.45 6.24
CA TYR A 212 4.57 -12.15 7.52
C TYR A 212 5.27 -11.28 8.57
N LEU A 213 6.40 -10.66 8.21
CA LEU A 213 7.21 -9.83 9.11
C LEU A 213 6.53 -8.51 9.50
N MET A 214 5.67 -7.96 8.65
CA MET A 214 4.85 -6.79 9.01
C MET A 214 3.91 -7.06 10.17
N GLY A 215 3.39 -8.28 10.31
CA GLY A 215 2.61 -8.71 11.46
C GLY A 215 1.25 -8.01 11.63
N THR A 216 0.73 -7.28 10.63
CA THR A 216 -0.62 -6.76 10.68
C THR A 216 -1.64 -7.84 10.30
N ARG A 217 -2.88 -7.74 10.81
CA ARG A 217 -3.95 -8.68 10.48
C ARG A 217 -4.21 -8.73 8.98
N LEU A 218 -4.20 -7.56 8.31
CA LEU A 218 -4.40 -7.46 6.87
C LEU A 218 -3.27 -8.17 6.11
N ALA A 219 -2.01 -7.95 6.48
CA ALA A 219 -0.86 -8.59 5.84
C ALA A 219 -0.92 -10.11 6.00
N PHE A 220 -1.25 -10.60 7.19
CA PHE A 220 -1.35 -12.04 7.45
C PHE A 220 -2.49 -12.70 6.64
N PHE A 221 -3.66 -12.07 6.59
CA PHE A 221 -4.76 -12.52 5.71
C PHE A 221 -4.35 -12.52 4.25
N SER A 222 -3.56 -11.54 3.82
CA SER A 222 -3.10 -11.42 2.43
C SER A 222 -2.11 -12.51 2.03
N ILE A 223 -1.39 -13.11 2.97
CA ILE A 223 -0.57 -14.31 2.71
C ILE A 223 -1.47 -15.44 2.21
N ALA A 224 -2.58 -15.70 2.91
CA ALA A 224 -3.53 -16.74 2.50
C ALA A 224 -4.17 -16.40 1.15
N VAL A 225 -4.57 -15.14 0.94
CA VAL A 225 -5.15 -14.69 -0.34
C VAL A 225 -4.16 -14.85 -1.49
N ALA A 226 -2.89 -14.49 -1.32
CA ALA A 226 -1.87 -14.64 -2.35
C ALA A 226 -1.52 -16.12 -2.59
N ALA A 227 -1.30 -16.89 -1.51
CA ALA A 227 -0.88 -18.29 -1.60
C ALA A 227 -1.97 -19.23 -2.10
N LEU A 228 -3.25 -18.94 -1.89
CA LEU A 228 -4.38 -19.72 -2.38
C LEU A 228 -4.98 -19.12 -3.65
N GLY A 229 -5.12 -17.80 -3.72
CA GLY A 229 -5.75 -17.12 -4.85
C GLY A 229 -4.97 -17.29 -6.15
N VAL A 230 -3.65 -17.23 -6.12
CA VAL A 230 -2.82 -17.47 -7.32
C VAL A 230 -3.02 -18.90 -7.85
N PRO A 231 -2.90 -19.99 -7.05
CA PRO A 231 -3.23 -21.33 -7.48
C PRO A 231 -4.66 -21.47 -8.04
N ILE A 232 -5.67 -20.88 -7.37
CA ILE A 232 -7.05 -20.92 -7.84
C ILE A 232 -7.17 -20.33 -9.24
N VAL A 233 -6.58 -19.15 -9.48
CA VAL A 233 -6.56 -18.52 -10.81
C VAL A 233 -5.90 -19.44 -11.86
N LEU A 234 -4.79 -20.11 -11.50
CA LEU A 234 -4.09 -21.03 -12.39
C LEU A 234 -4.93 -22.27 -12.71
N VAL A 235 -5.68 -22.81 -11.75
CA VAL A 235 -6.61 -23.92 -11.95
C VAL A 235 -7.76 -23.50 -12.86
N LEU A 236 -8.44 -22.39 -12.55
CA LEU A 236 -9.56 -21.86 -13.33
C LEU A 236 -9.19 -21.51 -14.78
N THR A 237 -7.94 -21.12 -15.03
CA THR A 237 -7.44 -20.86 -16.38
C THR A 237 -6.94 -22.11 -17.12
N GLY A 238 -7.16 -23.33 -16.58
CA GLY A 238 -6.75 -24.60 -17.18
C GLY A 238 -5.22 -24.84 -17.19
N LYS A 239 -4.45 -24.06 -16.45
CA LYS A 239 -2.97 -24.12 -16.42
C LYS A 239 -2.41 -24.92 -15.23
N ALA A 240 -3.24 -25.52 -14.40
CA ALA A 240 -2.83 -26.20 -13.18
C ALA A 240 -1.76 -27.26 -13.43
N ARG A 241 -1.98 -28.16 -14.40
CA ARG A 241 -1.07 -29.27 -14.69
C ARG A 241 0.35 -28.85 -15.09
N THR A 242 0.48 -27.71 -15.79
CA THR A 242 1.77 -27.13 -16.19
C THR A 242 2.40 -26.27 -15.09
N SER A 243 1.66 -26.02 -14.02
CA SER A 243 2.02 -25.06 -12.97
C SER A 243 2.32 -25.71 -11.61
N ASN A 244 2.32 -27.06 -11.53
CA ASN A 244 2.44 -27.78 -10.25
C ASN A 244 3.62 -27.31 -9.39
N ARG A 245 4.80 -27.10 -9.99
CA ARG A 245 6.00 -26.62 -9.26
C ARG A 245 5.82 -25.21 -8.66
N TYR A 246 5.08 -24.33 -9.34
CA TYR A 246 4.79 -22.98 -8.86
C TYR A 246 3.77 -23.01 -7.72
N ILE A 247 2.75 -23.86 -7.84
CA ILE A 247 1.74 -24.08 -6.80
C ILE A 247 2.40 -24.70 -5.57
N ALA A 248 3.29 -25.69 -5.74
CA ALA A 248 4.01 -26.33 -4.65
C ALA A 248 4.83 -25.30 -3.83
N VAL A 249 5.51 -24.34 -4.48
CA VAL A 249 6.24 -23.28 -3.79
C VAL A 249 5.31 -22.47 -2.89
N LEU A 250 4.16 -22.02 -3.39
CA LEU A 250 3.21 -21.20 -2.62
C LEU A 250 2.61 -21.99 -1.45
N VAL A 251 2.27 -23.26 -1.68
CA VAL A 251 1.74 -24.14 -0.63
C VAL A 251 2.80 -24.37 0.47
N LEU A 252 4.06 -24.62 0.10
CA LEU A 252 5.15 -24.78 1.05
C LEU A 252 5.36 -23.52 1.90
N ILE A 253 5.33 -22.33 1.30
CA ILE A 253 5.43 -21.07 2.03
C ILE A 253 4.24 -20.92 2.99
N LEU A 254 3.02 -21.22 2.54
CA LEU A 254 1.83 -21.15 3.40
C LEU A 254 1.93 -22.10 4.59
N ILE A 255 2.37 -23.34 4.38
CA ILE A 255 2.61 -24.32 5.45
C ILE A 255 3.64 -23.77 6.43
N ALA A 256 4.76 -23.22 5.95
CA ALA A 256 5.79 -22.62 6.81
C ALA A 256 5.23 -21.46 7.65
N CYS A 257 4.43 -20.56 7.04
CA CYS A 257 3.77 -19.47 7.76
C CYS A 257 2.78 -19.99 8.83
N CYS A 258 2.03 -21.05 8.53
CA CYS A 258 1.13 -21.67 9.50
C CYS A 258 1.89 -22.36 10.64
N ALA A 259 2.96 -23.09 10.33
CA ALA A 259 3.79 -23.78 11.33
C ALA A 259 4.46 -22.79 12.30
N THR A 260 4.86 -21.61 11.80
CA THR A 260 5.49 -20.56 12.59
C THR A 260 4.52 -19.51 13.12
N TYR A 261 3.20 -19.73 13.02
CA TYR A 261 2.17 -18.75 13.39
C TYR A 261 2.36 -18.16 14.79
N LYS A 262 2.65 -19.00 15.81
CA LYS A 262 2.88 -18.57 17.19
C LYS A 262 4.11 -17.66 17.35
N GLN A 263 5.06 -17.72 16.43
CA GLN A 263 6.25 -16.87 16.39
C GLN A 263 6.04 -15.61 15.54
N SER A 264 4.87 -15.51 14.87
CA SER A 264 4.57 -14.36 14.01
C SER A 264 4.46 -13.08 14.83
N PRO A 265 4.92 -11.93 14.28
CA PRO A 265 4.75 -10.63 14.91
C PRO A 265 3.28 -10.31 15.22
N MET A 266 2.34 -10.79 14.40
CA MET A 266 0.90 -10.63 14.63
C MET A 266 0.46 -11.31 15.94
N TYR A 267 0.85 -12.57 16.13
CA TYR A 267 0.46 -13.33 17.32
C TYR A 267 1.12 -12.77 18.59
N ILE A 268 2.40 -12.43 18.51
CA ILE A 268 3.14 -11.83 19.63
C ILE A 268 2.51 -10.49 20.04
N ASN A 269 2.18 -9.64 19.08
CA ASN A 269 1.52 -8.35 19.37
C ASN A 269 0.13 -8.54 19.98
N GLN A 270 -0.68 -9.51 19.49
CA GLN A 270 -1.99 -9.81 20.04
C GLN A 270 -1.91 -10.29 21.48
N ASN A 271 -0.96 -11.16 21.81
CA ASN A 271 -0.77 -11.65 23.18
C ASN A 271 -0.35 -10.52 24.13
N ARG A 272 0.65 -9.70 23.73
CA ARG A 272 1.06 -8.55 24.54
C ARG A 272 -0.08 -7.56 24.78
N TYR A 273 -0.92 -7.33 23.77
CA TYR A 273 -2.11 -6.51 23.92
C TYR A 273 -3.12 -7.10 24.90
N ASN A 274 -3.41 -8.40 24.79
CA ASN A 274 -4.34 -9.09 25.68
C ASN A 274 -3.84 -9.08 27.13
N GLU A 275 -2.56 -9.32 27.35
CA GLU A 275 -1.92 -9.23 28.67
C GLU A 275 -2.07 -7.82 29.25
N ALA A 276 -1.75 -6.77 28.48
CA ALA A 276 -1.89 -5.38 28.92
C ALA A 276 -3.33 -5.01 29.27
N MET A 277 -4.32 -5.54 28.53
CA MET A 277 -5.73 -5.31 28.81
C MET A 277 -6.19 -6.05 30.08
N SER A 278 -5.72 -7.28 30.31
CA SER A 278 -6.05 -8.03 31.52
C SER A 278 -5.48 -7.37 32.78
N TYR A 279 -4.28 -6.81 32.72
CA TYR A 279 -3.70 -6.02 33.82
C TYR A 279 -4.57 -4.79 34.15
N LYS A 280 -4.96 -4.03 33.12
CA LYS A 280 -5.81 -2.85 33.33
C LYS A 280 -7.17 -3.20 33.94
N GLN A 281 -7.77 -4.30 33.49
CA GLN A 281 -9.05 -4.77 34.02
C GLN A 281 -8.93 -5.20 35.48
N ASN A 282 -7.90 -5.95 35.84
CA ASN A 282 -7.63 -6.37 37.21
C ASN A 282 -7.36 -5.17 38.14
N ASP A 283 -6.63 -4.15 37.65
CA ASP A 283 -6.39 -2.93 38.45
C ASP A 283 -7.66 -2.11 38.63
N ALA A 284 -8.51 -2.00 37.61
CA ALA A 284 -9.82 -1.33 37.73
C ALA A 284 -10.71 -2.05 38.73
N GLU A 285 -10.79 -3.40 38.70
CA GLU A 285 -11.54 -4.20 39.68
C GLU A 285 -11.02 -4.02 41.12
N ARG A 286 -9.68 -3.96 41.28
CA ARG A 286 -9.06 -3.68 42.58
C ARG A 286 -9.43 -2.29 43.13
N MET A 287 -9.44 -1.27 42.23
CA MET A 287 -9.83 0.09 42.61
C MET A 287 -11.31 0.17 43.02
N ILE A 288 -12.20 -0.52 42.29
CA ILE A 288 -13.64 -0.59 42.64
C ILE A 288 -13.82 -1.25 43.98
N LYS A 289 -13.21 -2.42 44.24
CA LYS A 289 -13.28 -3.11 45.54
C LYS A 289 -12.76 -2.27 46.70
N ARG A 290 -11.68 -1.49 46.47
CA ARG A 290 -11.18 -0.55 47.51
C ARG A 290 -12.15 0.60 47.77
N ALA A 291 -12.79 1.12 46.71
CA ALA A 291 -13.80 2.18 46.88
C ALA A 291 -15.08 1.69 47.59
N GLU A 292 -15.49 0.46 47.34
CA GLU A 292 -16.64 -0.17 48.00
C GLU A 292 -16.33 -0.50 49.48
N GLY A 293 -15.16 -1.10 49.76
CA GLY A 293 -14.75 -1.41 51.16
C GLY A 293 -14.50 -0.19 52.03
N ASN A 294 -14.30 1.00 51.44
CA ASN A 294 -14.20 2.26 52.20
C ASN A 294 -15.57 2.90 52.51
N LYS A 295 -16.66 2.43 51.87
CA LYS A 295 -18.03 2.88 52.17
C LYS A 295 -18.69 2.13 53.33
N ASP A 296 -18.21 0.92 53.63
CA ASP A 296 -18.75 0.11 54.72
C ASP A 296 -18.07 0.37 56.06
N GLY A 297 -17.11 1.31 56.13
CA GLY A 297 -16.36 1.68 57.33
C GLY A 297 -16.71 3.06 57.93
N THR A 298 -17.77 3.72 57.45
CA THR A 298 -18.34 4.94 58.03
C THR A 298 -19.78 4.71 58.43
#